data_01bee64318edfca776ccb8c8dd53e270
#
_entry.id   01bee64318edfca776ccb8c8dd53e270
#
_cell.length_a   1.000
_cell.length_b   1.000
_cell.length_c   1.000
_cell.angle_alpha   90.00
_cell.angle_beta   90.00
_cell.angle_gamma   90.00
#
_symmetry.space_group_name_H-M   'P 1'
#
loop_
_entity.id
_entity.type
_entity.pdbx_description
1 polymer ?
#
loop_
_entity_poly.entity_id
_entity_poly.type
_entity_poly.pdbx_seq_one_letter_code
_entity_poly.pdbx_strand_id
1 'polypeptide(L)'
;MTIIVSGANGYIGKAFLRRLLQTDNREIRALVRSEKAKNELTTEFDGLDVVVVDYLDRRSIDSALLEGAHLFHLVGTIRQTREFSFREIHEDLCNAIVEAPTKLSKITSLSVTGASFHSINSCLKSRANADRVFDESDVPTAVVRIPMVLGGNGRASETLRKNARKRLVFSFRASSLEQPIFLDDVIAILFESLKNRSLEGLFDLGGPESITRRELIRLAGRVVRMNPIIISLPLALVNLFAWLLEKTQKEPLISRATLGVLDHDDNVDNSDTLAAFGLTLTSLDVMLRKVL
;
A
#
# COMPACT_ATOMS: atom_id res chain seq x y z
N MET A 1 7.34 -22.90 -9.87
CA MET A 1 6.82 -21.54 -10.17
C MET A 1 7.58 -20.57 -9.26
N THR A 2 8.26 -19.64 -9.84
CA THR A 2 9.01 -18.60 -9.13
C THR A 2 8.08 -17.47 -8.69
N ILE A 3 8.34 -16.88 -7.54
CA ILE A 3 7.62 -15.73 -7.02
C ILE A 3 8.50 -14.50 -7.20
N ILE A 4 7.95 -13.44 -7.82
CA ILE A 4 8.62 -12.14 -7.93
C ILE A 4 7.88 -11.15 -7.05
N VAL A 5 8.61 -10.39 -6.23
CA VAL A 5 8.04 -9.34 -5.38
C VAL A 5 8.67 -8.01 -5.76
N SER A 6 7.92 -7.12 -6.42
CA SER A 6 8.35 -5.74 -6.67
C SER A 6 7.92 -4.83 -5.51
N GLY A 7 8.69 -3.79 -5.21
CA GLY A 7 8.50 -3.01 -3.99
C GLY A 7 8.88 -3.78 -2.71
N ALA A 8 9.75 -4.76 -2.85
CA ALA A 8 10.16 -5.73 -1.83
C ALA A 8 10.72 -5.09 -0.55
N ASN A 9 11.42 -3.95 -0.66
CA ASN A 9 11.94 -3.20 0.49
C ASN A 9 10.92 -2.29 1.17
N GLY A 10 9.69 -2.22 0.64
CA GLY A 10 8.58 -1.49 1.24
C GLY A 10 8.06 -2.17 2.52
N TYR A 11 7.22 -1.44 3.26
CA TYR A 11 6.64 -1.92 4.51
C TYR A 11 5.87 -3.24 4.36
N ILE A 12 4.96 -3.34 3.38
CA ILE A 12 4.20 -4.56 3.09
C ILE A 12 5.13 -5.62 2.45
N GLY A 13 6.00 -5.20 1.52
CA GLY A 13 6.93 -6.10 0.83
C GLY A 13 7.83 -6.87 1.79
N LYS A 14 8.45 -6.20 2.75
CA LYS A 14 9.28 -6.86 3.79
C LYS A 14 8.47 -7.83 4.67
N ALA A 15 7.24 -7.45 5.05
CA ALA A 15 6.38 -8.33 5.83
C ALA A 15 5.97 -9.58 5.03
N PHE A 16 5.66 -9.41 3.75
CA PHE A 16 5.31 -10.50 2.86
C PHE A 16 6.51 -11.44 2.62
N LEU A 17 7.68 -10.89 2.31
CA LEU A 17 8.92 -11.67 2.16
C LEU A 17 9.24 -12.49 3.42
N ARG A 18 9.15 -11.87 4.61
CA ARG A 18 9.40 -12.58 5.88
C ARG A 18 8.48 -13.78 6.04
N ARG A 19 7.22 -13.63 5.69
CA ARG A 19 6.25 -14.73 5.76
C ARG A 19 6.48 -15.78 4.67
N LEU A 20 6.78 -15.36 3.43
CA LEU A 20 7.09 -16.27 2.31
C LEU A 20 8.28 -17.17 2.65
N LEU A 21 9.39 -16.59 3.08
CA LEU A 21 10.62 -17.34 3.41
C LEU A 21 10.45 -18.33 4.57
N GLN A 22 9.44 -18.12 5.44
CA GLN A 22 9.13 -19.04 6.53
C GLN A 22 8.19 -20.20 6.13
N THR A 23 7.39 -20.03 5.08
CA THR A 23 6.27 -20.93 4.80
C THR A 23 6.26 -21.50 3.38
N ASP A 24 7.13 -21.01 2.51
CA ASP A 24 7.17 -21.38 1.09
C ASP A 24 8.59 -21.73 0.66
N ASN A 25 8.76 -22.86 -0.03
CA ASN A 25 10.06 -23.33 -0.50
C ASN A 25 10.33 -22.98 -1.97
N ARG A 26 9.47 -22.14 -2.59
CA ARG A 26 9.68 -21.70 -3.98
C ARG A 26 10.81 -20.70 -4.07
N GLU A 27 11.38 -20.59 -5.26
CA GLU A 27 12.33 -19.52 -5.57
C GLU A 27 11.64 -18.16 -5.47
N ILE A 28 12.24 -17.24 -4.76
CA ILE A 28 11.73 -15.88 -4.54
C ILE A 28 12.75 -14.90 -5.07
N ARG A 29 12.32 -14.02 -5.98
CA ARG A 29 13.08 -12.88 -6.47
C ARG A 29 12.47 -11.58 -5.96
N ALA A 30 13.28 -10.77 -5.29
CA ALA A 30 12.90 -9.46 -4.78
C ALA A 30 13.40 -8.35 -5.71
N LEU A 31 12.51 -7.48 -6.20
CA LEU A 31 12.88 -6.35 -7.03
C LEU A 31 12.91 -5.08 -6.22
N VAL A 32 14.01 -4.35 -6.31
CA VAL A 32 14.24 -3.07 -5.62
C VAL A 32 14.83 -2.05 -6.58
N ARG A 33 14.72 -0.75 -6.27
CA ARG A 33 15.17 0.34 -7.16
C ARG A 33 16.58 0.87 -6.88
N SER A 34 17.29 0.34 -5.88
CA SER A 34 18.63 0.86 -5.53
C SER A 34 19.51 -0.18 -4.87
N GLU A 35 20.83 -0.03 -5.01
CA GLU A 35 21.81 -0.86 -4.33
C GLU A 35 21.69 -0.76 -2.81
N LYS A 36 21.33 0.41 -2.27
CA LYS A 36 21.06 0.56 -0.85
C LYS A 36 19.93 -0.39 -0.38
N ALA A 37 18.81 -0.40 -1.10
CA ALA A 37 17.68 -1.28 -0.78
C ALA A 37 18.04 -2.76 -0.95
N LYS A 38 18.88 -3.10 -1.94
CA LYS A 38 19.43 -4.45 -2.12
C LYS A 38 20.22 -4.87 -0.90
N ASN A 39 21.19 -4.06 -0.47
CA ASN A 39 22.04 -4.35 0.68
C ASN A 39 21.23 -4.49 1.98
N GLU A 40 20.19 -3.68 2.16
CA GLU A 40 19.28 -3.80 3.30
C GLU A 40 18.54 -5.14 3.30
N LEU A 41 18.01 -5.58 2.14
CA LEU A 41 17.27 -6.84 2.06
C LEU A 41 18.18 -8.06 2.15
N THR A 42 19.35 -8.05 1.53
CA THR A 42 20.30 -9.18 1.63
C THR A 42 20.88 -9.34 3.03
N THR A 43 20.99 -8.24 3.79
CA THR A 43 21.38 -8.29 5.22
C THR A 43 20.24 -8.84 6.10
N GLU A 44 18.98 -8.51 5.78
CA GLU A 44 17.81 -8.94 6.56
C GLU A 44 17.38 -10.38 6.22
N PHE A 45 17.57 -10.81 4.96
CA PHE A 45 17.10 -12.10 4.43
C PHE A 45 18.27 -12.82 3.71
N ASP A 46 18.93 -13.71 4.42
CA ASP A 46 20.06 -14.47 3.88
C ASP A 46 19.63 -15.35 2.69
N GLY A 47 20.44 -15.36 1.64
CA GLY A 47 20.18 -16.17 0.44
C GLY A 47 19.04 -15.68 -0.47
N LEU A 48 18.39 -14.55 -0.18
CA LEU A 48 17.34 -14.00 -1.04
C LEU A 48 17.94 -13.46 -2.35
N ASP A 49 17.38 -13.86 -3.50
CA ASP A 49 17.70 -13.27 -4.81
C ASP A 49 17.13 -11.84 -4.90
N VAL A 50 18.02 -10.84 -4.79
CA VAL A 50 17.63 -9.41 -4.84
C VAL A 50 18.22 -8.75 -6.07
N VAL A 51 17.33 -8.26 -6.94
CA VAL A 51 17.68 -7.60 -8.21
C VAL A 51 17.36 -6.12 -8.14
N VAL A 52 18.32 -5.28 -8.53
CA VAL A 52 18.10 -3.84 -8.68
C VAL A 52 17.52 -3.59 -10.06
N VAL A 53 16.39 -2.87 -10.11
CA VAL A 53 15.64 -2.56 -11.32
C VAL A 53 15.45 -1.06 -11.46
N ASP A 54 15.81 -0.53 -12.60
CA ASP A 54 15.38 0.80 -12.99
C ASP A 54 13.92 0.73 -13.48
N TYR A 55 13.00 1.24 -12.69
CA TYR A 55 11.57 1.23 -13.00
C TYR A 55 11.16 2.18 -14.13
N LEU A 56 12.08 3.00 -14.63
CA LEU A 56 11.88 3.87 -15.79
C LEU A 56 12.45 3.26 -17.09
N ASP A 57 13.24 2.18 -17.00
CA ASP A 57 13.80 1.48 -18.14
C ASP A 57 13.08 0.14 -18.39
N ARG A 58 12.37 0.05 -19.52
CA ARG A 58 11.64 -1.15 -19.94
C ARG A 58 12.54 -2.39 -20.06
N ARG A 59 13.79 -2.23 -20.50
CA ARG A 59 14.74 -3.36 -20.63
C ARG A 59 15.18 -3.86 -19.26
N SER A 60 15.40 -2.95 -18.33
CA SER A 60 15.70 -3.30 -16.94
C SER A 60 14.55 -4.08 -16.30
N ILE A 61 13.31 -3.67 -16.57
CA ILE A 61 12.11 -4.35 -16.06
C ILE A 61 12.01 -5.76 -16.68
N ASP A 62 12.06 -5.89 -17.99
CA ASP A 62 11.95 -7.19 -18.68
C ASP A 62 13.04 -8.18 -18.22
N SER A 63 14.30 -7.73 -18.12
CA SER A 63 15.42 -8.56 -17.66
C SER A 63 15.28 -9.07 -16.22
N ALA A 64 14.48 -8.39 -15.40
CA ALA A 64 14.24 -8.75 -14.01
C ALA A 64 13.06 -9.73 -13.84
N LEU A 65 12.17 -9.83 -14.86
CA LEU A 65 11.08 -10.78 -14.88
C LEU A 65 11.58 -12.20 -15.20
N LEU A 66 10.80 -13.20 -14.85
CA LEU A 66 11.09 -14.61 -15.12
C LEU A 66 9.86 -15.26 -15.75
N GLU A 67 10.11 -16.06 -16.79
CA GLU A 67 9.06 -16.76 -17.51
C GLU A 67 8.21 -17.64 -16.60
N GLY A 68 6.89 -17.52 -16.71
CA GLY A 68 5.94 -18.28 -15.91
C GLY A 68 5.90 -17.91 -14.42
N ALA A 69 6.57 -16.84 -13.98
CA ALA A 69 6.54 -16.40 -12.58
C ALA A 69 5.20 -15.76 -12.20
N HIS A 70 4.89 -15.78 -10.90
CA HIS A 70 3.83 -14.98 -10.29
C HIS A 70 4.44 -13.68 -9.72
N LEU A 71 4.05 -12.55 -10.25
CA LEU A 71 4.48 -11.24 -9.80
C LEU A 71 3.53 -10.68 -8.72
N PHE A 72 4.08 -10.37 -7.55
CA PHE A 72 3.43 -9.53 -6.54
C PHE A 72 3.91 -8.10 -6.71
N HIS A 73 3.07 -7.26 -7.32
CA HIS A 73 3.38 -5.86 -7.58
C HIS A 73 2.93 -5.00 -6.39
N LEU A 74 3.90 -4.69 -5.51
CA LEU A 74 3.68 -3.91 -4.29
C LEU A 74 4.31 -2.51 -4.37
N VAL A 75 4.70 -2.09 -5.59
CA VAL A 75 5.24 -0.75 -5.81
C VAL A 75 4.14 0.27 -5.75
N GLY A 76 4.39 1.33 -4.98
CA GLY A 76 3.49 2.47 -4.94
C GLY A 76 4.01 3.57 -4.04
N THR A 77 3.60 4.79 -4.37
CA THR A 77 3.95 5.97 -3.60
C THR A 77 2.77 6.93 -3.54
N ILE A 78 2.63 7.60 -2.40
CA ILE A 78 1.72 8.74 -2.24
C ILE A 78 2.47 10.07 -2.32
N ARG A 79 3.75 10.03 -2.69
CA ARG A 79 4.62 11.19 -2.82
C ARG A 79 5.29 11.18 -4.17
N GLN A 80 5.17 12.27 -4.88
CA GLN A 80 5.96 12.57 -6.06
C GLN A 80 7.31 13.13 -5.63
N THR A 81 8.38 12.73 -6.31
CA THR A 81 9.73 13.28 -6.11
C THR A 81 10.15 14.03 -7.38
N ARG A 82 11.37 14.54 -7.40
CA ARG A 82 11.96 15.11 -8.61
C ARG A 82 12.43 14.05 -9.61
N GLU A 83 12.68 12.84 -9.11
CA GLU A 83 13.20 11.73 -9.91
C GLU A 83 12.08 11.05 -10.71
N PHE A 84 10.84 11.07 -10.20
CA PHE A 84 9.70 10.42 -10.87
C PHE A 84 8.36 11.05 -10.48
N SER A 85 7.45 11.04 -11.45
CA SER A 85 6.05 11.41 -11.29
C SER A 85 5.21 10.21 -10.83
N PHE A 86 3.97 10.48 -10.41
CA PHE A 86 3.00 9.41 -10.13
C PHE A 86 2.72 8.56 -11.38
N ARG A 87 2.65 9.18 -12.56
CA ARG A 87 2.41 8.47 -13.80
C ARG A 87 3.50 7.45 -14.09
N GLU A 88 4.77 7.85 -14.01
CA GLU A 88 5.90 6.95 -14.28
C GLU A 88 5.92 5.74 -13.34
N ILE A 89 5.67 5.96 -12.04
CA ILE A 89 5.76 4.87 -11.05
C ILE A 89 4.49 4.01 -10.97
N HIS A 90 3.33 4.55 -11.33
CA HIS A 90 2.10 3.77 -11.31
C HIS A 90 1.76 3.24 -12.70
N GLU A 91 1.51 4.13 -13.68
CA GLU A 91 0.98 3.77 -14.99
C GLU A 91 2.05 3.19 -15.92
N ASP A 92 3.15 3.93 -16.15
CA ASP A 92 4.16 3.56 -17.14
C ASP A 92 4.91 2.29 -16.71
N LEU A 93 5.13 2.09 -15.40
CA LEU A 93 5.69 0.85 -14.85
C LEU A 93 4.76 -0.34 -15.07
N CYS A 94 3.45 -0.20 -14.83
CA CYS A 94 2.49 -1.28 -15.07
C CYS A 94 2.40 -1.64 -16.57
N ASN A 95 2.40 -0.63 -17.45
CA ASN A 95 2.47 -0.85 -18.91
C ASN A 95 3.75 -1.61 -19.28
N ALA A 96 4.90 -1.21 -18.74
CA ALA A 96 6.15 -1.88 -19.04
C ALA A 96 6.18 -3.35 -18.59
N ILE A 97 5.49 -3.67 -17.47
CA ILE A 97 5.36 -5.05 -16.97
C ILE A 97 4.47 -5.89 -17.90
N VAL A 98 3.30 -5.40 -18.30
CA VAL A 98 2.36 -6.18 -19.13
C VAL A 98 2.79 -6.30 -20.59
N GLU A 99 3.52 -5.30 -21.10
CA GLU A 99 4.08 -5.28 -22.45
C GLU A 99 5.44 -6.00 -22.56
N ALA A 100 6.02 -6.47 -21.45
CA ALA A 100 7.30 -7.18 -21.48
C ALA A 100 7.21 -8.45 -22.32
N PRO A 101 8.26 -8.78 -23.12
CA PRO A 101 8.35 -10.05 -23.83
C PRO A 101 8.24 -11.26 -22.91
N THR A 102 8.84 -11.20 -21.73
CA THR A 102 8.78 -12.25 -20.70
C THR A 102 7.36 -12.42 -20.17
N LYS A 103 6.79 -13.62 -20.32
CA LYS A 103 5.40 -13.89 -19.94
C LYS A 103 5.28 -14.33 -18.48
N LEU A 104 4.52 -13.56 -17.72
CA LEU A 104 4.14 -13.90 -16.34
C LEU A 104 2.95 -14.88 -16.33
N SER A 105 2.88 -15.75 -15.33
CA SER A 105 1.73 -16.65 -15.15
C SER A 105 0.58 -15.98 -14.41
N LYS A 106 0.87 -14.96 -13.58
CA LYS A 106 -0.11 -14.19 -12.83
C LYS A 106 0.52 -12.90 -12.30
N ILE A 107 -0.32 -11.88 -12.10
CA ILE A 107 0.01 -10.67 -11.36
C ILE A 107 -0.95 -10.55 -10.18
N THR A 108 -0.43 -10.22 -9.00
CA THR A 108 -1.21 -9.74 -7.86
C THR A 108 -0.70 -8.37 -7.48
N SER A 109 -1.56 -7.36 -7.57
CA SER A 109 -1.20 -5.97 -7.30
C SER A 109 -1.94 -5.42 -6.10
N LEU A 110 -1.24 -4.64 -5.26
CA LEU A 110 -1.88 -3.81 -4.25
C LEU A 110 -2.06 -2.39 -4.75
N SER A 111 -3.28 -1.89 -4.63
CA SER A 111 -3.66 -0.53 -4.95
C SER A 111 -4.27 0.16 -3.73
N VAL A 112 -4.91 1.32 -3.91
CA VAL A 112 -5.46 2.11 -2.81
C VAL A 112 -6.96 2.31 -2.97
N THR A 113 -7.71 2.27 -1.87
CA THR A 113 -9.12 2.72 -1.84
C THR A 113 -9.20 4.18 -2.32
N GLY A 114 -10.32 4.53 -2.95
CA GLY A 114 -10.51 5.87 -3.53
C GLY A 114 -9.80 6.10 -4.87
N ALA A 115 -9.05 5.12 -5.43
CA ALA A 115 -8.52 5.21 -6.78
C ALA A 115 -9.67 5.40 -7.79
N SER A 116 -9.64 6.50 -8.56
CA SER A 116 -10.71 6.86 -9.48
C SER A 116 -10.18 7.67 -10.65
N PHE A 117 -10.67 7.36 -11.86
CA PHE A 117 -10.37 8.12 -13.09
C PHE A 117 -10.86 9.58 -13.02
N HIS A 118 -11.89 9.82 -12.22
CA HIS A 118 -12.50 11.14 -12.03
C HIS A 118 -11.86 11.93 -10.89
N SER A 119 -10.88 11.34 -10.17
CA SER A 119 -10.21 12.02 -9.08
C SER A 119 -9.44 13.25 -9.59
N ILE A 120 -9.61 14.37 -8.90
CA ILE A 120 -8.77 15.57 -9.08
C ILE A 120 -7.37 15.37 -8.50
N ASN A 121 -7.19 14.38 -7.63
CA ASN A 121 -5.91 14.02 -7.07
C ASN A 121 -5.12 13.16 -8.05
N SER A 122 -3.96 13.66 -8.48
CA SER A 122 -3.12 12.99 -9.49
C SER A 122 -2.62 11.60 -9.05
N CYS A 123 -2.40 11.38 -7.76
CA CYS A 123 -2.02 10.08 -7.24
C CYS A 123 -3.17 9.06 -7.38
N LEU A 124 -4.38 9.41 -6.94
CA LEU A 124 -5.54 8.51 -7.01
C LEU A 124 -5.96 8.24 -8.47
N LYS A 125 -5.86 9.25 -9.34
CA LYS A 125 -6.11 9.09 -10.77
C LYS A 125 -5.09 8.16 -11.42
N SER A 126 -3.81 8.36 -11.14
CA SER A 126 -2.72 7.52 -11.65
C SER A 126 -2.83 6.07 -11.15
N ARG A 127 -3.29 5.85 -9.91
CA ARG A 127 -3.58 4.52 -9.38
C ARG A 127 -4.72 3.84 -10.14
N ALA A 128 -5.83 4.55 -10.39
CA ALA A 128 -6.93 4.00 -11.18
C ALA A 128 -6.48 3.60 -12.60
N ASN A 129 -5.64 4.42 -13.24
CA ASN A 129 -5.07 4.08 -14.55
C ASN A 129 -4.19 2.83 -14.49
N ALA A 130 -3.34 2.71 -13.47
CA ALA A 130 -2.51 1.52 -13.26
C ALA A 130 -3.34 0.26 -13.01
N ASP A 131 -4.39 0.36 -12.19
CA ASP A 131 -5.34 -0.73 -11.94
C ASP A 131 -5.97 -1.22 -13.24
N ARG A 132 -6.38 -0.29 -14.13
CA ARG A 132 -6.94 -0.62 -15.43
C ARG A 132 -5.93 -1.32 -16.35
N VAL A 133 -4.68 -0.87 -16.38
CA VAL A 133 -3.62 -1.52 -17.18
C VAL A 133 -3.48 -3.00 -16.81
N PHE A 134 -3.56 -3.32 -15.53
CA PHE A 134 -3.49 -4.69 -15.07
C PHE A 134 -4.79 -5.47 -15.32
N ASP A 135 -5.95 -4.86 -15.10
CA ASP A 135 -7.25 -5.48 -15.28
C ASP A 135 -7.57 -5.81 -16.76
N GLU A 136 -7.11 -4.96 -17.68
CA GLU A 136 -7.28 -5.14 -19.13
C GLU A 136 -6.15 -5.97 -19.78
N SER A 137 -5.16 -6.45 -19.02
CA SER A 137 -4.03 -7.21 -19.54
C SER A 137 -4.41 -8.67 -19.83
N ASP A 138 -3.69 -9.30 -20.80
CA ASP A 138 -3.81 -10.73 -21.09
C ASP A 138 -3.25 -11.63 -19.96
N VAL A 139 -2.54 -11.06 -18.99
CA VAL A 139 -1.99 -11.79 -17.85
C VAL A 139 -3.07 -11.89 -16.77
N PRO A 140 -3.41 -13.10 -16.27
CA PRO A 140 -4.33 -13.27 -15.16
C PRO A 140 -3.94 -12.37 -13.98
N THR A 141 -4.79 -11.40 -13.62
CA THR A 141 -4.43 -10.37 -12.63
C THR A 141 -5.49 -10.20 -11.56
N ALA A 142 -5.03 -10.14 -10.30
CA ALA A 142 -5.83 -9.72 -9.15
C ALA A 142 -5.31 -8.38 -8.62
N VAL A 143 -6.11 -7.33 -8.70
CA VAL A 143 -5.81 -6.01 -8.13
C VAL A 143 -6.62 -5.84 -6.85
N VAL A 144 -5.96 -5.68 -5.71
CA VAL A 144 -6.62 -5.47 -4.41
C VAL A 144 -6.39 -4.04 -3.95
N ARG A 145 -7.45 -3.25 -3.88
CA ARG A 145 -7.44 -1.88 -3.35
C ARG A 145 -7.65 -1.93 -1.85
N ILE A 146 -6.70 -1.39 -1.11
CA ILE A 146 -6.71 -1.38 0.35
C ILE A 146 -6.59 0.04 0.89
N PRO A 147 -7.19 0.32 2.08
CA PRO A 147 -7.08 1.61 2.75
C PRO A 147 -5.77 1.72 3.55
N MET A 148 -5.79 2.53 4.58
CA MET A 148 -4.71 2.68 5.54
C MET A 148 -4.37 1.34 6.22
N VAL A 149 -3.12 0.88 6.09
CA VAL A 149 -2.64 -0.35 6.73
C VAL A 149 -2.04 -0.05 8.10
N LEU A 150 -2.55 -0.72 9.13
CA LEU A 150 -2.02 -0.68 10.49
C LEU A 150 -1.31 -2.01 10.84
N GLY A 151 -0.19 -1.93 11.52
CA GLY A 151 0.62 -3.07 11.95
C GLY A 151 2.11 -2.74 12.00
N GLY A 152 2.92 -3.51 12.67
CA GLY A 152 4.37 -3.37 12.72
C GLY A 152 4.87 -1.92 12.87
N ASN A 153 5.89 -1.56 12.09
CA ASN A 153 6.52 -0.22 12.09
C ASN A 153 6.05 0.67 10.92
N GLY A 154 4.83 0.45 10.41
CA GLY A 154 4.26 1.29 9.36
C GLY A 154 4.03 2.73 9.84
N ARG A 155 4.16 3.71 8.91
CA ARG A 155 4.02 5.14 9.24
C ARG A 155 2.66 5.49 9.84
N ALA A 156 1.59 4.86 9.37
CA ALA A 156 0.24 5.06 9.92
C ALA A 156 0.19 4.60 11.37
N SER A 157 0.74 3.42 11.67
CA SER A 157 0.84 2.86 13.03
C SER A 157 1.66 3.77 13.95
N GLU A 158 2.82 4.26 13.49
CA GLU A 158 3.63 5.19 14.27
C GLU A 158 2.91 6.50 14.58
N THR A 159 2.19 7.04 13.58
CA THR A 159 1.41 8.25 13.74
C THR A 159 0.28 8.04 14.75
N LEU A 160 -0.41 6.91 14.66
CA LEU A 160 -1.48 6.55 15.58
C LEU A 160 -0.94 6.36 17.01
N ARG A 161 0.20 5.64 17.19
CA ARG A 161 0.88 5.48 18.48
C ARG A 161 1.23 6.84 19.12
N LYS A 162 1.80 7.75 18.32
CA LYS A 162 2.17 9.09 18.78
C LYS A 162 0.92 9.88 19.19
N ASN A 163 -0.14 9.83 18.40
CA ASN A 163 -1.38 10.57 18.70
C ASN A 163 -2.13 9.97 19.89
N ALA A 164 -2.16 8.67 20.03
CA ALA A 164 -2.79 7.98 21.15
C ALA A 164 -2.23 8.41 22.52
N ARG A 165 -0.94 8.78 22.60
CA ARG A 165 -0.23 9.17 23.82
C ARG A 165 -0.26 10.68 24.11
N LYS A 166 -0.81 11.50 23.22
CA LYS A 166 -0.90 12.96 23.42
C LYS A 166 -2.17 13.35 24.18
N ARG A 167 -2.10 14.40 24.99
CA ARG A 167 -3.28 15.02 25.59
C ARG A 167 -4.11 15.79 24.55
N LEU A 168 -3.43 16.43 23.60
CA LEU A 168 -4.06 17.26 22.57
C LEU A 168 -3.53 16.81 21.19
N VAL A 169 -4.46 16.52 20.26
CA VAL A 169 -4.16 16.09 18.89
C VAL A 169 -4.85 17.03 17.92
N PHE A 170 -4.08 17.61 17.02
CA PHE A 170 -4.59 18.34 15.87
C PHE A 170 -4.71 17.37 14.69
N SER A 171 -5.90 17.25 14.13
CA SER A 171 -6.17 16.36 12.98
C SER A 171 -6.99 17.11 11.95
N PHE A 172 -6.63 16.99 10.68
CA PHE A 172 -7.51 17.50 9.62
C PHE A 172 -8.69 16.54 9.42
N ARG A 173 -9.86 17.09 9.05
CA ARG A 173 -11.09 16.29 8.81
C ARG A 173 -11.28 15.17 9.85
N ALA A 174 -11.30 15.52 11.13
CA ALA A 174 -11.43 14.51 12.19
C ALA A 174 -12.75 13.71 12.13
N SER A 175 -13.71 14.14 11.31
CA SER A 175 -14.98 13.46 11.02
C SER A 175 -14.92 12.55 9.79
N SER A 176 -13.81 12.55 9.00
CA SER A 176 -13.71 11.64 7.86
C SER A 176 -13.67 10.19 8.32
N LEU A 177 -14.26 9.31 7.52
CA LEU A 177 -14.27 7.88 7.78
C LEU A 177 -12.92 7.25 7.42
N GLU A 178 -12.48 6.38 8.28
CA GLU A 178 -11.28 5.56 8.13
C GLU A 178 -11.69 4.10 8.35
N GLN A 179 -11.22 3.23 7.49
CA GLN A 179 -11.51 1.79 7.58
C GLN A 179 -10.19 1.00 7.57
N PRO A 180 -9.33 1.18 8.61
CA PRO A 180 -7.98 0.64 8.59
C PRO A 180 -7.97 -0.87 8.55
N ILE A 181 -7.11 -1.44 7.69
CA ILE A 181 -6.88 -2.88 7.59
C ILE A 181 -5.61 -3.29 8.34
N PHE A 182 -5.61 -4.48 8.94
CA PHE A 182 -4.43 -5.00 9.63
C PHE A 182 -3.40 -5.56 8.63
N LEU A 183 -2.11 -5.33 8.89
CA LEU A 183 -1.03 -5.82 8.03
C LEU A 183 -1.09 -7.34 7.82
N ASP A 184 -1.36 -8.11 8.89
CA ASP A 184 -1.42 -9.56 8.79
C ASP A 184 -2.57 -10.03 7.88
N ASP A 185 -3.70 -9.29 7.84
CA ASP A 185 -4.81 -9.57 6.94
C ASP A 185 -4.41 -9.28 5.47
N VAL A 186 -3.67 -8.19 5.22
CA VAL A 186 -3.11 -7.91 3.89
C VAL A 186 -2.15 -9.02 3.45
N ILE A 187 -1.30 -9.49 4.34
CA ILE A 187 -0.40 -10.61 4.05
C ILE A 187 -1.19 -11.89 3.77
N ALA A 188 -2.27 -12.17 4.52
CA ALA A 188 -3.14 -13.31 4.28
C ALA A 188 -3.77 -13.28 2.88
N ILE A 189 -4.24 -12.09 2.42
CA ILE A 189 -4.79 -11.90 1.07
C ILE A 189 -3.75 -12.22 -0.01
N LEU A 190 -2.51 -11.72 0.13
CA LEU A 190 -1.44 -12.04 -0.80
C LEU A 190 -1.17 -13.54 -0.85
N PHE A 191 -1.23 -14.24 0.30
CA PHE A 191 -1.08 -15.69 0.35
C PHE A 191 -2.25 -16.43 -0.30
N GLU A 192 -3.49 -15.99 -0.11
CA GLU A 192 -4.63 -16.60 -0.79
C GLU A 192 -4.56 -16.38 -2.31
N SER A 193 -4.13 -15.21 -2.79
CA SER A 193 -3.86 -15.01 -4.22
C SER A 193 -2.73 -15.90 -4.76
N LEU A 194 -1.76 -16.29 -3.92
CA LEU A 194 -0.71 -17.21 -4.27
C LEU A 194 -1.20 -18.66 -4.40
N LYS A 195 -2.19 -19.07 -3.59
CA LYS A 195 -2.79 -20.42 -3.58
C LYS A 195 -3.89 -20.56 -4.64
N ASN A 196 -4.75 -19.56 -4.73
CA ASN A 196 -5.88 -19.56 -5.65
C ASN A 196 -5.58 -18.74 -6.91
N ARG A 197 -5.27 -19.45 -7.98
CA ARG A 197 -4.93 -18.82 -9.27
C ARG A 197 -6.15 -18.24 -10.00
N SER A 198 -7.36 -18.66 -9.65
CA SER A 198 -8.60 -18.16 -10.28
C SER A 198 -9.06 -16.79 -9.74
N LEU A 199 -8.37 -16.23 -8.75
CA LEU A 199 -8.66 -14.88 -8.28
C LEU A 199 -8.16 -13.87 -9.32
N GLU A 200 -9.09 -13.26 -10.06
CA GLU A 200 -8.84 -12.29 -11.12
C GLU A 200 -9.84 -11.15 -11.03
N GLY A 201 -9.42 -9.94 -11.46
CA GLY A 201 -10.22 -8.72 -11.45
C GLY A 201 -9.86 -7.75 -10.34
N LEU A 202 -10.75 -6.78 -10.13
CA LEU A 202 -10.60 -5.71 -9.15
C LEU A 202 -11.35 -6.06 -7.86
N PHE A 203 -10.66 -5.98 -6.74
CA PHE A 203 -11.18 -6.26 -5.41
C PHE A 203 -11.01 -5.04 -4.52
N ASP A 204 -12.10 -4.49 -4.00
CA ASP A 204 -12.05 -3.47 -2.97
C ASP A 204 -12.11 -4.14 -1.59
N LEU A 205 -11.18 -3.79 -0.70
CA LEU A 205 -11.11 -4.35 0.64
C LEU A 205 -10.80 -3.28 1.67
N GLY A 206 -11.74 -3.02 2.55
CA GLY A 206 -11.56 -2.20 3.75
C GLY A 206 -11.14 -3.03 4.96
N GLY A 207 -10.90 -2.36 6.08
CA GLY A 207 -10.78 -3.03 7.38
C GLY A 207 -12.14 -3.53 7.89
N PRO A 208 -12.20 -4.09 9.11
CA PRO A 208 -13.42 -4.69 9.65
C PRO A 208 -14.52 -3.67 9.95
N GLU A 209 -14.17 -2.44 10.22
CA GLU A 209 -15.07 -1.38 10.66
C GLU A 209 -14.68 -0.04 10.04
N SER A 210 -15.67 0.71 9.52
CA SER A 210 -15.52 2.11 9.12
C SER A 210 -15.90 3.01 10.28
N ILE A 211 -14.95 3.80 10.77
CA ILE A 211 -15.13 4.71 11.92
C ILE A 211 -14.52 6.07 11.62
N THR A 212 -14.94 7.11 12.37
CA THR A 212 -14.32 8.42 12.17
C THR A 212 -12.86 8.42 12.63
N ARG A 213 -12.02 9.23 11.97
CA ARG A 213 -10.63 9.46 12.37
C ARG A 213 -10.52 9.88 13.84
N ARG A 214 -11.49 10.66 14.32
CA ARG A 214 -11.62 11.04 15.74
C ARG A 214 -11.79 9.82 16.63
N GLU A 215 -12.69 8.91 16.26
CA GLU A 215 -12.96 7.69 17.02
C GLU A 215 -11.76 6.76 17.02
N LEU A 216 -11.10 6.58 15.87
CA LEU A 216 -9.88 5.79 15.76
C LEU A 216 -8.80 6.28 16.74
N ILE A 217 -8.54 7.60 16.79
CA ILE A 217 -7.56 8.18 17.73
C ILE A 217 -8.00 8.00 19.17
N ARG A 218 -9.30 8.13 19.49
CA ARG A 218 -9.82 7.91 20.84
C ARG A 218 -9.73 6.46 21.27
N LEU A 219 -10.09 5.52 20.39
CA LEU A 219 -9.95 4.07 20.64
C LEU A 219 -8.50 3.71 20.90
N ALA A 220 -7.59 4.19 20.08
CA ALA A 220 -6.15 4.03 20.29
C ALA A 220 -5.69 4.61 21.63
N GLY A 221 -6.17 5.81 22.00
CA GLY A 221 -5.91 6.41 23.30
C GLY A 221 -6.35 5.52 24.45
N ARG A 222 -7.56 4.95 24.40
CA ARG A 222 -8.08 4.05 25.44
C ARG A 222 -7.19 2.83 25.66
N VAL A 223 -6.67 2.23 24.58
CA VAL A 223 -5.76 1.09 24.69
C VAL A 223 -4.51 1.44 25.50
N VAL A 224 -3.97 2.65 25.35
CA VAL A 224 -2.80 3.13 26.11
C VAL A 224 -3.19 3.92 27.37
N ARG A 225 -4.44 3.82 27.84
CA ARG A 225 -5.00 4.48 29.03
C ARG A 225 -4.90 6.01 28.98
N MET A 226 -5.07 6.59 27.80
CA MET A 226 -5.11 8.01 27.54
C MET A 226 -6.47 8.43 26.98
N ASN A 227 -6.82 9.70 27.15
CA ASN A 227 -8.04 10.29 26.58
C ASN A 227 -7.69 11.56 25.79
N PRO A 228 -7.21 11.42 24.55
CA PRO A 228 -6.80 12.56 23.74
C PRO A 228 -7.98 13.47 23.37
N ILE A 229 -7.78 14.79 23.51
CA ILE A 229 -8.67 15.80 22.97
C ILE A 229 -8.28 16.04 21.52
N ILE A 230 -9.23 15.80 20.58
CA ILE A 230 -8.97 15.94 19.15
C ILE A 230 -9.60 17.24 18.64
N ILE A 231 -8.75 18.14 18.17
CA ILE A 231 -9.14 19.38 17.49
C ILE A 231 -9.10 19.15 15.99
N SER A 232 -10.27 19.29 15.35
CA SER A 232 -10.38 19.19 13.90
C SER A 232 -9.92 20.50 13.24
N LEU A 233 -8.92 20.39 12.36
CA LEU A 233 -8.48 21.52 11.55
C LEU A 233 -9.26 21.56 10.24
N PRO A 234 -9.76 22.74 9.81
CA PRO A 234 -10.35 22.91 8.50
C PRO A 234 -9.36 22.57 7.38
N LEU A 235 -9.80 21.84 6.36
CA LEU A 235 -8.96 21.43 5.23
C LEU A 235 -8.29 22.61 4.54
N ALA A 236 -8.99 23.77 4.45
CA ALA A 236 -8.46 24.99 3.85
C ALA A 236 -7.18 25.49 4.54
N LEU A 237 -7.14 25.45 5.89
CA LEU A 237 -5.95 25.83 6.65
C LEU A 237 -4.80 24.86 6.44
N VAL A 238 -5.11 23.55 6.41
CA VAL A 238 -4.07 22.51 6.20
C VAL A 238 -3.51 22.59 4.79
N ASN A 239 -4.35 22.83 3.78
CA ASN A 239 -3.93 23.05 2.40
C ASN A 239 -3.08 24.31 2.24
N LEU A 240 -3.43 25.41 2.92
CA LEU A 240 -2.62 26.64 2.91
C LEU A 240 -1.23 26.35 3.50
N PHE A 241 -1.17 25.63 4.63
CA PHE A 241 0.09 25.25 5.26
C PHE A 241 0.93 24.31 4.37
N ALA A 242 0.30 23.32 3.75
CA ALA A 242 0.96 22.43 2.81
C ALA A 242 1.54 23.20 1.61
N TRP A 243 0.79 24.17 1.06
CA TRP A 243 1.26 25.03 -0.01
C TRP A 243 2.48 25.88 0.39
N LEU A 244 2.51 26.41 1.62
CA LEU A 244 3.68 27.12 2.14
C LEU A 244 4.91 26.19 2.28
N LEU A 245 4.70 24.96 2.75
CA LEU A 245 5.77 23.97 2.85
C LEU A 245 6.31 23.57 1.47
N GLU A 246 5.43 23.39 0.47
CA GLU A 246 5.83 23.09 -0.90
C GLU A 246 6.69 24.19 -1.54
N LYS A 247 6.52 25.46 -1.12
CA LYS A 247 7.35 26.58 -1.57
C LYS A 247 8.72 26.66 -0.90
N THR A 248 8.81 26.19 0.34
CA THR A 248 10.01 26.35 1.18
C THR A 248 10.87 25.09 1.24
N GLN A 249 10.27 23.93 1.04
CA GLN A 249 10.96 22.63 1.13
C GLN A 249 10.92 21.90 -0.21
N LYS A 250 12.04 21.29 -0.58
CA LYS A 250 12.15 20.51 -1.84
C LYS A 250 11.30 19.25 -1.81
N GLU A 251 11.17 18.62 -0.64
CA GLU A 251 10.38 17.39 -0.41
C GLU A 251 9.60 17.49 0.90
N PRO A 252 8.48 18.23 0.92
CA PRO A 252 7.71 18.42 2.15
C PRO A 252 7.09 17.10 2.61
N LEU A 253 7.10 16.87 3.91
CA LEU A 253 6.44 15.70 4.53
C LEU A 253 4.91 15.71 4.32
N ILE A 254 4.33 16.88 4.22
CA ILE A 254 2.91 17.12 3.95
C ILE A 254 2.83 17.95 2.67
N SER A 255 2.26 17.37 1.62
CA SER A 255 1.95 18.05 0.35
C SER A 255 0.45 18.01 0.10
N ARG A 256 -0.04 18.91 -0.75
CA ARG A 256 -1.45 18.89 -1.18
C ARG A 256 -1.83 17.58 -1.86
N ALA A 257 -0.91 16.95 -2.60
CA ALA A 257 -1.12 15.65 -3.19
C ALA A 257 -1.31 14.56 -2.11
N THR A 258 -0.44 14.54 -1.08
CA THR A 258 -0.55 13.60 0.04
C THR A 258 -1.85 13.81 0.84
N LEU A 259 -2.22 15.08 1.09
CA LEU A 259 -3.48 15.42 1.77
C LEU A 259 -4.69 14.95 0.96
N GLY A 260 -4.68 15.13 -0.36
CA GLY A 260 -5.77 14.71 -1.22
C GLY A 260 -5.94 13.18 -1.30
N VAL A 261 -4.88 12.39 -1.10
CA VAL A 261 -5.00 10.93 -0.95
C VAL A 261 -5.72 10.56 0.36
N LEU A 262 -5.53 11.36 1.41
CA LEU A 262 -6.13 11.15 2.73
C LEU A 262 -7.48 11.88 2.90
N ASP A 263 -7.95 12.57 1.86
CA ASP A 263 -9.16 13.40 1.85
C ASP A 263 -10.35 12.66 1.21
N HIS A 264 -10.53 11.39 1.51
CA HIS A 264 -11.72 10.63 1.16
C HIS A 264 -12.22 9.86 2.37
N ASP A 265 -13.45 9.39 2.29
CA ASP A 265 -14.06 8.57 3.32
C ASP A 265 -13.95 7.10 2.91
N ASP A 266 -13.31 6.29 3.75
CA ASP A 266 -13.23 4.85 3.56
C ASP A 266 -14.49 4.19 4.16
N ASN A 267 -15.33 3.64 3.27
CA ASN A 267 -16.50 2.84 3.64
C ASN A 267 -16.75 1.77 2.59
N VAL A 268 -15.89 0.77 2.58
CA VAL A 268 -15.86 -0.33 1.62
C VAL A 268 -16.75 -1.47 2.11
N ASP A 269 -17.60 -1.99 1.26
CA ASP A 269 -18.26 -3.27 1.49
C ASP A 269 -17.29 -4.41 1.18
N ASN A 270 -16.96 -5.18 2.19
CA ASN A 270 -15.99 -6.27 2.11
C ASN A 270 -16.59 -7.60 1.66
N SER A 271 -17.90 -7.71 1.54
CA SER A 271 -18.64 -8.99 1.43
C SER A 271 -18.14 -9.85 0.28
N ASP A 272 -18.07 -9.29 -0.93
CA ASP A 272 -17.66 -10.03 -2.14
C ASP A 272 -16.17 -10.39 -2.09
N THR A 273 -15.32 -9.46 -1.67
CA THR A 273 -13.89 -9.70 -1.57
C THR A 273 -13.55 -10.76 -0.53
N LEU A 274 -14.17 -10.71 0.66
CA LEU A 274 -13.95 -11.71 1.70
C LEU A 274 -14.46 -13.09 1.30
N ALA A 275 -15.59 -13.15 0.60
CA ALA A 275 -16.11 -14.41 0.05
C ALA A 275 -15.16 -14.99 -1.01
N ALA A 276 -14.64 -14.17 -1.92
CA ALA A 276 -13.71 -14.60 -2.98
C ALA A 276 -12.39 -15.13 -2.40
N PHE A 277 -11.84 -14.47 -1.39
CA PHE A 277 -10.58 -14.86 -0.75
C PHE A 277 -10.75 -15.90 0.39
N GLY A 278 -11.97 -16.18 0.84
CA GLY A 278 -12.23 -17.12 1.93
C GLY A 278 -11.62 -16.68 3.28
N LEU A 279 -11.58 -15.37 3.55
CA LEU A 279 -10.88 -14.78 4.71
C LEU A 279 -11.85 -14.11 5.68
N THR A 280 -11.38 -13.97 6.92
CA THR A 280 -12.02 -13.17 7.96
C THR A 280 -11.02 -12.15 8.48
N LEU A 281 -11.46 -10.90 8.64
CA LEU A 281 -10.59 -9.82 9.07
C LEU A 281 -10.39 -9.81 10.60
N THR A 282 -9.22 -9.37 11.00
CA THR A 282 -8.89 -9.10 12.40
C THR A 282 -9.73 -7.93 12.92
N SER A 283 -10.44 -8.09 14.02
CA SER A 283 -11.25 -7.02 14.61
C SER A 283 -10.41 -5.79 14.98
N LEU A 284 -11.04 -4.61 14.93
CA LEU A 284 -10.36 -3.34 15.20
C LEU A 284 -9.72 -3.30 16.61
N ASP A 285 -10.39 -3.85 17.63
CA ASP A 285 -9.85 -3.91 19.00
C ASP A 285 -8.56 -4.76 19.06
N VAL A 286 -8.55 -5.94 18.44
CA VAL A 286 -7.38 -6.81 18.38
C VAL A 286 -6.24 -6.13 17.62
N MET A 287 -6.54 -5.51 16.49
CA MET A 287 -5.57 -4.74 15.70
C MET A 287 -4.94 -3.63 16.54
N LEU A 288 -5.75 -2.80 17.21
CA LEU A 288 -5.24 -1.69 18.02
C LEU A 288 -4.36 -2.16 19.18
N ARG A 289 -4.71 -3.26 19.86
CA ARG A 289 -3.87 -3.86 20.92
C ARG A 289 -2.53 -4.37 20.40
N LYS A 290 -2.47 -4.89 19.17
CA LYS A 290 -1.21 -5.33 18.55
C LYS A 290 -0.36 -4.19 18.05
N VAL A 291 -0.99 -3.07 17.68
CA VAL A 291 -0.32 -1.90 17.10
C VAL A 291 0.25 -0.97 18.16
N LEU A 292 -0.36 -0.82 19.34
CA LEU A 292 -0.10 0.22 20.34
C LEU A 292 0.74 -0.26 21.50
#